data_d4145a58056ddfed7529feb2427f79a2
#
_entry.id   d4145a58056ddfed7529feb2427f79a2
#
_cell.length_a   1.000
_cell.length_b   1.000
_cell.length_c   1.000
_cell.angle_alpha   90.00
_cell.angle_beta   90.00
_cell.angle_gamma   90.00
#
_symmetry.space_group_name_H-M   'P 1'
#
loop_
_entity.id
_entity.type
_entity.pdbx_description
1 polymer ?
#
loop_
_entity_poly.entity_id
_entity_poly.type
_entity_poly.pdbx_seq_one_letter_code
_entity_poly.pdbx_strand_id
1 'polypeptide(L)'
;MSLQIPREDLLSILFQLWQKNPTKSLIRDVSGTGYEASVEQFLYDILTTRERILTFLDTDIKDQLNSPDTDIFVGVLVGPGYAFAVIALALYSIGAVVVPLSLGVHPSEAKYFLQLCHTTLLLTVPTSDSHAQSISTTTNIPTLTITTTQSPRPPNVTFTLQAPSAPKLNPEKGFVLLYTSGTTGPPKGVLHSRRAAEIGLTTNIKTLGLTTADTWLHYSPVHWVGGWVSMFHSLLSGACLEFCASVFSPEWLLSQWEKKAGSNESPTAMYLVPSVLEAVGDKVEAVRRDGPPERFERILEGLGAMRVIYSGSMRVTSPLRDYWRELRGGRPLMIMYGMSEVIGFVASNDWDDWGEMPPECCGRVRENVEVRVDGEGELCIRGPSVFTRYISEDPRIMDGVFDEDGYWNSGDVGKVEGGLVYVFGRASHDVIRFAGWKLMAPEVESELAEHPLVSQAIVVGVQDSSVGERVAALVVVSGDSAESELNLSTLRKWLAIKRHMNAYKLPTVLRVVRKGLELPMTASGKIIKPKVREIFFNRGELDSSRVQTHDLSVRESDIGNRPFDWAGIQAS
;
A
#
# COMPACT_ATOMS: atom_id res chain seq x y z
N MET A 1 19.62 9.69 35.72
CA MET A 1 19.48 10.73 34.66
C MET A 1 18.01 10.81 34.26
N SER A 2 17.39 11.99 34.32
CA SER A 2 16.01 12.18 33.88
C SER A 2 16.00 12.87 32.53
N LEU A 3 15.28 12.28 31.57
CA LEU A 3 15.10 12.82 30.22
C LEU A 3 13.69 13.35 30.06
N GLN A 4 13.55 14.54 29.49
CA GLN A 4 12.26 15.14 29.20
C GLN A 4 11.77 14.73 27.81
N ILE A 5 10.59 14.15 27.75
CA ILE A 5 9.88 13.82 26.51
C ILE A 5 9.05 15.05 26.12
N PRO A 6 9.18 15.57 24.86
CA PRO A 6 8.26 16.58 24.35
C PRO A 6 6.81 16.11 24.43
N ARG A 7 5.91 17.02 24.78
CA ARG A 7 4.48 16.71 24.94
C ARG A 7 3.76 16.63 23.60
N GLU A 8 4.28 15.81 22.71
CA GLU A 8 3.69 15.53 21.40
C GLU A 8 2.87 14.24 21.48
N ASP A 9 1.79 14.14 20.71
CA ASP A 9 0.77 13.11 20.92
C ASP A 9 1.32 11.69 20.72
N LEU A 10 2.08 11.42 19.65
CA LEU A 10 2.68 10.08 19.46
C LEU A 10 3.72 9.72 20.52
N LEU A 11 4.49 10.69 21.00
CA LEU A 11 5.45 10.46 22.10
C LEU A 11 4.75 10.25 23.43
N SER A 12 3.62 10.90 23.65
CA SER A 12 2.79 10.69 24.85
C SER A 12 2.23 9.28 24.91
N ILE A 13 1.86 8.68 23.76
CA ILE A 13 1.46 7.27 23.67
C ILE A 13 2.63 6.36 24.08
N LEU A 14 3.83 6.59 23.55
CA LEU A 14 5.01 5.79 23.90
C LEU A 14 5.40 5.95 25.38
N PHE A 15 5.24 7.15 25.94
CA PHE A 15 5.45 7.37 27.37
C PHE A 15 4.47 6.56 28.22
N GLN A 16 3.20 6.49 27.85
CA GLN A 16 2.21 5.66 28.53
C GLN A 16 2.54 4.16 28.44
N LEU A 17 3.05 3.69 27.30
CA LEU A 17 3.53 2.31 27.13
C LEU A 17 4.72 2.03 28.08
N TRP A 18 5.67 2.96 28.15
CA TRP A 18 6.80 2.86 29.08
C TRP A 18 6.36 2.80 30.54
N GLN A 19 5.42 3.65 30.96
CA GLN A 19 4.89 3.62 32.32
C GLN A 19 4.24 2.28 32.68
N LYS A 20 3.60 1.63 31.71
CA LYS A 20 2.95 0.32 31.93
C LYS A 20 3.95 -0.84 31.97
N ASN A 21 4.92 -0.86 31.07
CA ASN A 21 5.93 -1.92 30.98
C ASN A 21 7.19 -1.43 30.26
N PRO A 22 8.16 -0.85 30.97
CA PRO A 22 9.37 -0.28 30.37
C PRO A 22 10.27 -1.29 29.65
N THR A 23 10.30 -2.52 30.14
CA THR A 23 11.19 -3.58 29.63
C THR A 23 10.56 -4.45 28.56
N LYS A 24 9.29 -4.17 28.19
CA LYS A 24 8.64 -4.90 27.09
C LYS A 24 9.42 -4.75 25.81
N SER A 25 9.71 -5.88 25.14
CA SER A 25 10.24 -5.90 23.77
C SER A 25 9.25 -5.22 22.81
N LEU A 26 9.70 -4.16 22.17
CA LEU A 26 8.90 -3.37 21.24
C LEU A 26 9.32 -3.62 19.80
N ILE A 27 10.61 -3.86 19.55
CA ILE A 27 11.15 -4.09 18.22
C ILE A 27 12.14 -5.25 18.26
N ARG A 28 12.01 -6.18 17.32
CA ARG A 28 12.96 -7.28 17.10
C ARG A 28 13.35 -7.39 15.63
N ASP A 29 14.66 -7.58 15.38
CA ASP A 29 15.13 -8.00 14.07
C ASP A 29 15.15 -9.52 13.97
N VAL A 30 14.31 -10.09 13.11
CA VAL A 30 14.21 -11.54 12.89
C VAL A 30 15.03 -12.03 11.71
N SER A 31 15.79 -11.17 11.06
CA SER A 31 16.57 -11.52 9.86
C SER A 31 18.03 -11.89 10.13
N GLY A 32 18.47 -11.93 11.39
CA GLY A 32 19.74 -12.51 11.77
C GLY A 32 20.69 -11.63 12.58
N THR A 33 20.41 -10.36 12.83
CA THR A 33 21.24 -9.53 13.71
C THR A 33 20.99 -9.82 15.21
N GLY A 34 19.81 -10.44 15.52
CA GLY A 34 19.38 -10.71 16.89
C GLY A 34 19.11 -9.45 17.72
N TYR A 35 18.94 -8.30 17.07
CA TYR A 35 18.69 -7.04 17.76
C TYR A 35 17.29 -7.02 18.37
N GLU A 36 17.23 -6.62 19.63
CA GLU A 36 15.97 -6.43 20.37
C GLU A 36 16.01 -5.12 21.16
N ALA A 37 14.93 -4.34 21.11
CA ALA A 37 14.80 -3.10 21.84
C ALA A 37 13.53 -3.06 22.66
N SER A 38 13.67 -2.70 23.95
CA SER A 38 12.53 -2.41 24.83
C SER A 38 11.94 -1.02 24.56
N VAL A 39 10.74 -0.77 25.08
CA VAL A 39 10.11 0.57 25.07
C VAL A 39 11.05 1.62 25.65
N GLU A 40 11.73 1.28 26.75
CA GLU A 40 12.66 2.17 27.42
C GLU A 40 13.89 2.51 26.56
N GLN A 41 14.48 1.50 25.89
CA GLN A 41 15.60 1.71 24.98
C GLN A 41 15.17 2.56 23.78
N PHE A 42 13.98 2.30 23.25
CA PHE A 42 13.45 3.02 22.11
C PHE A 42 13.23 4.52 22.41
N LEU A 43 12.63 4.84 23.55
CA LEU A 43 12.47 6.24 24.02
C LEU A 43 13.83 6.92 24.23
N TYR A 44 14.79 6.23 24.83
CA TYR A 44 16.14 6.75 25.03
C TYR A 44 16.80 7.11 23.70
N ASP A 45 16.73 6.21 22.71
CA ASP A 45 17.35 6.42 21.40
C ASP A 45 16.64 7.51 20.59
N ILE A 46 15.32 7.65 20.71
CA ILE A 46 14.59 8.79 20.11
C ILE A 46 15.12 10.11 20.66
N LEU A 47 15.22 10.25 21.97
CA LEU A 47 15.64 11.52 22.60
C LEU A 47 17.11 11.84 22.34
N THR A 48 17.98 10.85 22.36
CA THR A 48 19.41 11.04 22.05
C THR A 48 19.64 11.37 20.58
N THR A 49 18.88 10.74 19.67
CA THR A 49 18.90 11.07 18.25
C THR A 49 18.36 12.48 17.98
N ARG A 50 17.28 12.87 18.67
CA ARG A 50 16.75 14.24 18.66
C ARG A 50 17.84 15.26 18.99
N GLU A 51 18.54 15.09 20.12
CA GLU A 51 19.60 16.03 20.53
C GLU A 51 20.76 16.07 19.54
N ARG A 52 21.11 14.94 18.94
CA ARG A 52 22.14 14.86 17.91
C ARG A 52 21.75 15.61 16.65
N ILE A 53 20.49 15.48 16.19
CA ILE A 53 19.96 16.23 15.05
C ILE A 53 19.96 17.74 15.36
N LEU A 54 19.44 18.13 16.52
CA LEU A 54 19.40 19.54 16.93
C LEU A 54 20.80 20.16 17.07
N THR A 55 21.79 19.37 17.51
CA THR A 55 23.18 19.85 17.61
C THR A 55 23.79 20.10 16.23
N PHE A 56 23.41 19.31 15.24
CA PHE A 56 23.91 19.43 13.86
C PHE A 56 23.27 20.61 13.09
N LEU A 57 21.99 20.92 13.37
CA LEU A 57 21.25 21.97 12.66
C LEU A 57 21.72 23.37 13.06
N ASP A 58 21.71 24.29 12.08
CA ASP A 58 21.96 25.72 12.29
C ASP A 58 20.87 26.38 13.14
N THR A 59 21.18 27.53 13.73
CA THR A 59 20.23 28.31 14.55
C THR A 59 19.00 28.72 13.74
N ASP A 60 19.17 29.18 12.51
CA ASP A 60 18.09 29.63 11.64
C ASP A 60 17.08 28.51 11.34
N ILE A 61 17.57 27.28 11.12
CA ILE A 61 16.71 26.11 10.91
C ILE A 61 15.97 25.74 12.21
N LYS A 62 16.64 25.84 13.37
CA LYS A 62 16.00 25.61 14.68
C LYS A 62 14.87 26.59 14.96
N ASP A 63 15.06 27.85 14.61
CA ASP A 63 14.02 28.88 14.75
C ASP A 63 12.83 28.60 13.82
N GLN A 64 13.10 28.16 12.59
CA GLN A 64 12.05 27.75 11.65
C GLN A 64 11.30 26.49 12.09
N LEU A 65 11.97 25.53 12.75
CA LEU A 65 11.29 24.36 13.32
C LEU A 65 10.24 24.75 14.38
N ASN A 66 10.48 25.83 15.12
CA ASN A 66 9.56 26.36 16.12
C ASN A 66 8.46 27.26 15.51
N SER A 67 8.61 27.69 14.25
CA SER A 67 7.58 28.48 13.55
C SER A 67 6.34 27.62 13.29
N PRO A 68 5.13 28.09 13.59
CA PRO A 68 3.90 27.30 13.39
C PRO A 68 3.57 27.04 11.92
N ASP A 69 4.05 27.90 11.00
CA ASP A 69 3.63 27.93 9.61
C ASP A 69 4.73 27.44 8.63
N THR A 70 5.88 26.99 9.16
CA THR A 70 7.01 26.58 8.33
C THR A 70 7.25 25.07 8.46
N ASP A 71 7.24 24.36 7.33
CA ASP A 71 7.64 22.97 7.25
C ASP A 71 9.13 22.86 6.88
N ILE A 72 9.90 22.14 7.69
CA ILE A 72 11.31 21.82 7.42
C ILE A 72 11.41 20.36 7.03
N PHE A 73 11.82 20.10 5.79
CA PHE A 73 11.90 18.76 5.24
C PHE A 73 13.29 18.13 5.45
N VAL A 74 13.29 16.90 5.94
CA VAL A 74 14.51 16.13 6.19
C VAL A 74 14.42 14.79 5.46
N GLY A 75 15.34 14.58 4.52
CA GLY A 75 15.45 13.31 3.79
C GLY A 75 15.93 12.20 4.72
N VAL A 76 15.36 11.00 4.58
CA VAL A 76 15.73 9.83 5.39
C VAL A 76 16.02 8.64 4.46
N LEU A 77 17.32 8.35 4.26
CA LEU A 77 17.79 7.21 3.46
C LEU A 77 18.10 6.04 4.37
N VAL A 78 17.05 5.43 4.92
CA VAL A 78 17.13 4.33 5.88
C VAL A 78 16.02 3.32 5.56
N GLY A 79 16.37 2.04 5.54
CA GLY A 79 15.40 0.96 5.32
C GLY A 79 14.43 0.77 6.49
N PRO A 80 13.39 -0.07 6.30
CA PRO A 80 12.46 -0.41 7.38
C PRO A 80 13.21 -1.05 8.54
N GLY A 81 12.87 -0.67 9.77
CA GLY A 81 13.49 -1.21 10.96
C GLY A 81 13.66 -0.19 12.08
N TYR A 82 14.45 -0.59 13.08
CA TYR A 82 14.66 0.17 14.30
C TYR A 82 15.15 1.60 14.05
N ALA A 83 16.21 1.74 13.27
CA ALA A 83 16.84 3.04 13.00
C ALA A 83 15.87 4.02 12.33
N PHE A 84 15.07 3.54 11.36
CA PHE A 84 14.06 4.37 10.72
C PHE A 84 13.02 4.86 11.73
N ALA A 85 12.50 3.98 12.56
CA ALA A 85 11.48 4.34 13.57
C ALA A 85 12.02 5.36 14.59
N VAL A 86 13.25 5.19 15.06
CA VAL A 86 13.92 6.15 15.96
C VAL A 86 14.08 7.51 15.28
N ILE A 87 14.62 7.56 14.07
CA ILE A 87 14.86 8.79 13.32
C ILE A 87 13.54 9.52 13.03
N ALA A 88 12.52 8.82 12.56
CA ALA A 88 11.22 9.42 12.23
C ALA A 88 10.55 10.06 13.46
N LEU A 89 10.60 9.39 14.62
CA LEU A 89 10.03 9.95 15.86
C LEU A 89 10.93 11.04 16.49
N ALA A 90 12.23 10.99 16.30
CA ALA A 90 13.12 12.09 16.66
C ALA A 90 12.82 13.35 15.82
N LEU A 91 12.61 13.21 14.52
CA LEU A 91 12.18 14.30 13.63
C LEU A 91 10.77 14.81 13.99
N TYR A 92 9.82 13.89 14.25
CA TYR A 92 8.50 14.26 14.77
C TYR A 92 8.59 15.11 16.04
N SER A 93 9.50 14.77 16.95
CA SER A 93 9.67 15.45 18.25
C SER A 93 10.16 16.90 18.14
N ILE A 94 10.76 17.27 17.01
CA ILE A 94 11.27 18.63 16.74
C ILE A 94 10.45 19.40 15.70
N GLY A 95 9.38 18.81 15.16
CA GLY A 95 8.52 19.45 14.17
C GLY A 95 9.07 19.45 12.73
N ALA A 96 10.01 18.55 12.43
CA ALA A 96 10.50 18.33 11.08
C ALA A 96 9.65 17.32 10.31
N VAL A 97 9.58 17.49 8.97
CA VAL A 97 8.88 16.59 8.05
C VAL A 97 9.83 15.48 7.60
N VAL A 98 9.42 14.25 7.80
CA VAL A 98 10.14 13.05 7.33
C VAL A 98 9.91 12.87 5.83
N VAL A 99 10.99 12.78 5.05
CA VAL A 99 10.94 12.46 3.62
C VAL A 99 11.66 11.11 3.41
N PRO A 100 10.94 9.98 3.52
CA PRO A 100 11.56 8.67 3.40
C PRO A 100 11.91 8.36 1.94
N LEU A 101 13.15 7.93 1.72
CA LEU A 101 13.66 7.55 0.40
C LEU A 101 13.85 6.05 0.30
N SER A 102 13.67 5.50 -0.90
CA SER A 102 14.07 4.14 -1.21
C SER A 102 15.59 3.97 -1.09
N LEU A 103 16.05 2.86 -0.50
CA LEU A 103 17.49 2.55 -0.47
C LEU A 103 18.09 2.34 -1.88
N GLY A 104 17.26 2.02 -2.87
CA GLY A 104 17.66 1.85 -4.26
C GLY A 104 17.42 3.10 -5.13
N VAL A 105 17.11 4.26 -4.55
CA VAL A 105 16.85 5.48 -5.32
C VAL A 105 18.11 5.94 -6.06
N HIS A 106 18.02 6.20 -7.36
CA HIS A 106 19.15 6.73 -8.10
C HIS A 106 19.46 8.18 -7.65
N PRO A 107 20.74 8.62 -7.54
CA PRO A 107 21.08 9.97 -7.09
C PRO A 107 20.40 11.10 -7.86
N SER A 108 20.17 10.95 -9.18
CA SER A 108 19.43 11.94 -9.97
C SER A 108 17.92 11.99 -9.63
N GLU A 109 17.33 10.85 -9.29
CA GLU A 109 15.94 10.77 -8.85
C GLU A 109 15.81 11.33 -7.41
N ALA A 110 16.74 10.97 -6.52
CA ALA A 110 16.80 11.56 -5.19
C ALA A 110 16.94 13.08 -5.24
N LYS A 111 17.74 13.61 -6.19
CA LYS A 111 17.86 15.05 -6.43
C LYS A 111 16.49 15.69 -6.72
N TYR A 112 15.71 15.09 -7.61
CA TYR A 112 14.37 15.57 -7.93
C TYR A 112 13.50 15.65 -6.67
N PHE A 113 13.39 14.58 -5.91
CA PHE A 113 12.58 14.51 -4.70
C PHE A 113 13.01 15.54 -3.64
N LEU A 114 14.31 15.60 -3.35
CA LEU A 114 14.84 16.43 -2.28
C LEU A 114 14.82 17.93 -2.63
N GLN A 115 15.03 18.28 -3.90
CA GLN A 115 14.93 19.66 -4.36
C GLN A 115 13.48 20.16 -4.41
N LEU A 116 12.55 19.28 -4.82
CA LEU A 116 11.13 19.62 -4.92
C LEU A 116 10.53 20.08 -3.58
N CYS A 117 10.96 19.50 -2.47
CA CYS A 117 10.51 19.89 -1.14
C CYS A 117 11.53 20.74 -0.36
N HIS A 118 12.59 21.25 -1.01
CA HIS A 118 13.62 22.07 -0.37
C HIS A 118 14.23 21.41 0.89
N THR A 119 14.59 20.15 0.78
CA THR A 119 15.19 19.38 1.87
C THR A 119 16.46 20.03 2.40
N THR A 120 16.55 20.19 3.72
CA THR A 120 17.68 20.86 4.39
C THR A 120 18.77 19.93 4.86
N LEU A 121 18.45 18.67 5.10
CA LEU A 121 19.36 17.65 5.66
C LEU A 121 18.99 16.27 5.14
N LEU A 122 19.95 15.41 4.91
CA LEU A 122 19.78 13.99 4.62
C LEU A 122 20.30 13.14 5.78
N LEU A 123 19.41 12.37 6.42
CA LEU A 123 19.77 11.41 7.46
C LEU A 123 19.99 10.03 6.86
N THR A 124 21.02 9.35 7.34
CA THR A 124 21.38 7.99 6.92
C THR A 124 21.90 7.17 8.10
N VAL A 125 22.23 5.91 7.84
CA VAL A 125 22.87 4.98 8.77
C VAL A 125 24.18 4.45 8.15
N PRO A 126 25.11 3.90 8.93
CA PRO A 126 26.42 3.46 8.40
C PRO A 126 26.34 2.53 7.19
N THR A 127 25.33 1.67 7.12
CA THR A 127 25.13 0.74 5.99
C THR A 127 24.72 1.42 4.68
N SER A 128 24.18 2.64 4.73
CA SER A 128 23.74 3.42 3.56
C SER A 128 24.57 4.68 3.35
N ASP A 129 25.65 4.89 4.13
CA ASP A 129 26.41 6.14 4.15
C ASP A 129 27.06 6.45 2.80
N SER A 130 27.68 5.49 2.14
CA SER A 130 28.29 5.68 0.81
C SER A 130 27.27 6.14 -0.23
N HIS A 131 26.05 5.61 -0.18
CA HIS A 131 24.97 6.02 -1.07
C HIS A 131 24.46 7.42 -0.75
N ALA A 132 24.32 7.74 0.54
CA ALA A 132 23.95 9.08 1.00
C ALA A 132 24.99 10.13 0.57
N GLN A 133 26.29 9.84 0.63
CA GLN A 133 27.35 10.71 0.15
C GLN A 133 27.27 10.96 -1.37
N SER A 134 26.93 9.94 -2.15
CA SER A 134 26.68 10.10 -3.60
C SER A 134 25.51 11.05 -3.88
N ILE A 135 24.43 10.91 -3.13
CA ILE A 135 23.27 11.81 -3.21
C ILE A 135 23.67 13.23 -2.77
N SER A 136 24.36 13.38 -1.64
CA SER A 136 24.84 14.66 -1.13
C SER A 136 25.71 15.41 -2.16
N THR A 137 26.65 14.71 -2.80
CA THR A 137 27.49 15.28 -3.86
C THR A 137 26.65 15.80 -5.04
N THR A 138 25.55 15.10 -5.37
CA THR A 138 24.68 15.47 -6.50
C THR A 138 23.72 16.62 -6.15
N THR A 139 23.36 16.76 -4.87
CA THR A 139 22.33 17.70 -4.38
C THR A 139 22.87 18.90 -3.64
N ASN A 140 24.10 18.84 -3.12
CA ASN A 140 24.70 19.74 -2.14
C ASN A 140 23.95 19.79 -0.78
N ILE A 141 23.14 18.77 -0.47
CA ILE A 141 22.45 18.67 0.81
C ILE A 141 23.39 17.99 1.83
N PRO A 142 23.60 18.60 3.01
CA PRO A 142 24.46 18.01 4.04
C PRO A 142 23.88 16.67 4.53
N THR A 143 24.75 15.74 4.89
CA THR A 143 24.37 14.43 5.44
C THR A 143 24.76 14.31 6.90
N LEU A 144 23.92 13.62 7.68
CA LEU A 144 24.23 13.21 9.04
C LEU A 144 23.97 11.71 9.20
N THR A 145 25.02 10.98 9.52
CA THR A 145 24.94 9.54 9.78
C THR A 145 24.52 9.29 11.22
N ILE A 146 23.38 8.63 11.40
CA ILE A 146 22.86 8.26 12.71
C ILE A 146 23.28 6.83 13.05
N THR A 147 23.94 6.67 14.16
CA THR A 147 24.28 5.37 14.72
C THR A 147 23.32 5.09 15.87
N THR A 148 22.30 4.26 15.60
CA THR A 148 21.28 3.86 16.58
C THR A 148 21.60 2.52 17.25
N THR A 149 22.69 1.86 16.83
CA THR A 149 23.07 0.57 17.36
C THR A 149 23.60 0.74 18.78
N GLN A 150 22.77 0.40 19.74
CA GLN A 150 23.19 0.09 21.11
C GLN A 150 24.09 1.15 21.76
N SER A 151 23.71 2.41 21.72
CA SER A 151 24.28 3.33 22.71
C SER A 151 24.00 2.74 24.07
N PRO A 152 25.03 2.34 24.86
CA PRO A 152 24.80 1.77 26.16
C PRO A 152 24.01 2.80 26.98
N ARG A 153 22.74 2.47 27.23
CA ARG A 153 21.88 3.32 28.05
C ARG A 153 22.45 3.36 29.47
N PRO A 154 22.64 4.55 30.06
CA PRO A 154 23.04 4.64 31.45
C PRO A 154 22.04 3.88 32.35
N PRO A 155 22.50 3.21 33.41
CA PRO A 155 21.60 2.61 34.39
C PRO A 155 20.74 3.71 35.04
N ASN A 156 19.47 3.39 35.31
CA ASN A 156 18.52 4.28 35.98
C ASN A 156 18.13 5.56 35.19
N VAL A 157 17.93 5.45 33.89
CA VAL A 157 17.28 6.50 33.12
C VAL A 157 15.79 6.53 33.48
N THR A 158 15.28 7.72 33.77
CA THR A 158 13.85 7.96 33.95
C THR A 158 13.34 8.96 32.90
N PHE A 159 12.08 8.86 32.57
CA PHE A 159 11.46 9.77 31.62
C PHE A 159 10.36 10.57 32.30
N THR A 160 10.24 11.83 31.92
CA THR A 160 9.17 12.72 32.36
C THR A 160 8.60 13.44 31.14
N LEU A 161 7.28 13.57 31.04
CA LEU A 161 6.68 14.44 30.03
C LEU A 161 6.95 15.90 30.39
N GLN A 162 7.12 16.75 29.37
CA GLN A 162 7.12 18.18 29.56
C GLN A 162 5.82 18.65 30.25
N ALA A 163 5.92 19.73 31.01
CA ALA A 163 4.80 20.27 31.76
C ALA A 163 3.58 20.57 30.84
N PRO A 164 2.35 20.49 31.36
CA PRO A 164 1.15 20.85 30.59
C PRO A 164 1.16 22.24 29.98
N SER A 165 1.92 23.17 30.56
CA SER A 165 2.12 24.54 30.08
C SER A 165 3.17 24.68 28.98
N ALA A 166 3.93 23.64 28.67
CA ALA A 166 4.88 23.67 27.56
C ALA A 166 4.13 23.79 26.22
N PRO A 167 4.62 24.63 25.29
CA PRO A 167 3.99 24.77 24.01
C PRO A 167 4.08 23.46 23.23
N LYS A 168 2.96 23.04 22.63
CA LYS A 168 2.92 21.98 21.62
C LYS A 168 3.20 22.58 20.24
N LEU A 169 3.76 21.76 19.39
CA LEU A 169 3.88 22.09 17.96
C LEU A 169 2.48 22.19 17.32
N ASN A 170 2.36 23.07 16.32
CA ASN A 170 1.11 23.20 15.57
C ASN A 170 0.73 21.82 14.95
N PRO A 171 -0.46 21.27 15.24
CA PRO A 171 -0.89 19.97 14.70
C PRO A 171 -1.05 19.97 13.17
N GLU A 172 -1.18 21.13 12.55
CA GLU A 172 -1.28 21.26 11.09
C GLU A 172 0.09 21.28 10.38
N LYS A 173 1.20 21.39 11.11
CA LYS A 173 2.55 21.20 10.52
C LYS A 173 2.67 19.82 9.88
N GLY A 174 3.46 19.74 8.82
CA GLY A 174 3.80 18.49 8.18
C GLY A 174 4.53 17.53 9.13
N PHE A 175 4.27 16.25 8.95
CA PHE A 175 5.02 15.17 9.61
C PHE A 175 5.71 14.26 8.60
N VAL A 176 5.02 13.85 7.55
CA VAL A 176 5.59 12.97 6.53
C VAL A 176 5.21 13.41 5.13
N LEU A 177 6.19 13.36 4.22
CA LEU A 177 6.01 13.56 2.79
C LEU A 177 6.29 12.25 2.06
N LEU A 178 5.26 11.67 1.44
CA LEU A 178 5.35 10.42 0.70
C LEU A 178 5.27 10.69 -0.80
N TYR A 179 6.27 10.29 -1.57
CA TYR A 179 6.23 10.42 -3.03
C TYR A 179 5.40 9.30 -3.66
N THR A 180 4.54 9.69 -4.60
CA THR A 180 3.76 8.74 -5.40
C THR A 180 4.26 8.75 -6.83
N SER A 181 4.41 7.55 -7.42
CA SER A 181 4.61 7.42 -8.86
C SER A 181 3.32 7.81 -9.56
N GLY A 182 3.24 9.03 -10.07
CA GLY A 182 2.11 9.48 -10.85
C GLY A 182 1.86 8.52 -12.04
N THR A 183 0.66 7.98 -12.16
CA THR A 183 0.26 7.19 -13.34
C THR A 183 0.15 8.05 -14.61
N THR A 184 0.12 9.38 -14.45
CA THR A 184 -0.17 10.35 -15.51
C THR A 184 0.86 11.48 -15.63
N GLY A 185 1.94 11.48 -14.81
CA GLY A 185 2.93 12.56 -14.81
C GLY A 185 4.12 12.30 -13.89
N PRO A 186 4.99 13.30 -13.69
CA PRO A 186 6.12 13.20 -12.76
C PRO A 186 5.66 12.85 -11.34
N PRO A 187 6.51 12.20 -10.52
CA PRO A 187 6.18 11.93 -9.13
C PRO A 187 5.84 13.20 -8.37
N LYS A 188 4.80 13.13 -7.53
CA LYS A 188 4.39 14.22 -6.63
C LYS A 188 4.48 13.78 -5.19
N GLY A 189 4.83 14.69 -4.29
CA GLY A 189 4.84 14.47 -2.86
C GLY A 189 3.46 14.69 -2.26
N VAL A 190 3.05 13.80 -1.39
CA VAL A 190 1.81 13.88 -0.59
C VAL A 190 2.19 14.23 0.83
N LEU A 191 1.88 15.44 1.27
CA LEU A 191 2.21 15.93 2.61
C LEU A 191 1.08 15.66 3.59
N HIS A 192 1.40 14.96 4.68
CA HIS A 192 0.48 14.75 5.78
C HIS A 192 0.88 15.55 7.01
N SER A 193 -0.12 16.13 7.66
CA SER A 193 0.07 16.85 8.91
C SER A 193 0.27 15.90 10.10
N ARG A 194 0.75 16.45 11.21
CA ARG A 194 0.87 15.76 12.49
C ARG A 194 -0.49 15.25 12.97
N ARG A 195 -1.54 16.07 12.83
CA ARG A 195 -2.93 15.69 13.13
C ARG A 195 -3.40 14.51 12.29
N ALA A 196 -3.16 14.54 10.98
CA ALA A 196 -3.55 13.47 10.08
C ALA A 196 -2.90 12.14 10.48
N ALA A 197 -1.60 12.17 10.80
CA ALA A 197 -0.87 10.99 11.24
C ALA A 197 -1.38 10.45 12.59
N GLU A 198 -1.60 11.31 13.57
CA GLU A 198 -2.12 10.90 14.88
C GLU A 198 -3.49 10.22 14.76
N ILE A 199 -4.44 10.89 14.10
CA ILE A 199 -5.81 10.37 13.95
C ILE A 199 -5.82 9.10 13.10
N GLY A 200 -5.12 9.07 11.98
CA GLY A 200 -5.07 7.92 11.09
C GLY A 200 -4.46 6.69 11.77
N LEU A 201 -3.32 6.85 12.46
CA LEU A 201 -2.64 5.74 13.15
C LEU A 201 -3.46 5.21 14.32
N THR A 202 -4.04 6.09 15.15
CA THR A 202 -4.85 5.67 16.30
C THR A 202 -6.17 5.00 15.86
N THR A 203 -6.80 5.50 14.79
CA THR A 203 -7.97 4.85 14.19
C THR A 203 -7.63 3.47 13.65
N ASN A 204 -6.48 3.30 12.98
CA ASN A 204 -6.05 2.00 12.49
C ASN A 204 -5.77 1.01 13.63
N ILE A 205 -5.12 1.44 14.72
CA ILE A 205 -4.88 0.60 15.90
C ILE A 205 -6.21 0.03 16.41
N LYS A 206 -7.22 0.90 16.55
CA LYS A 206 -8.57 0.51 16.98
C LYS A 206 -9.25 -0.45 15.99
N THR A 207 -9.20 -0.14 14.70
CA THR A 207 -9.80 -0.94 13.63
C THR A 207 -9.19 -2.33 13.51
N LEU A 208 -7.86 -2.44 13.68
CA LEU A 208 -7.12 -3.71 13.66
C LEU A 208 -7.20 -4.46 15.00
N GLY A 209 -7.77 -3.83 16.05
CA GLY A 209 -7.80 -4.36 17.40
C GLY A 209 -6.39 -4.66 17.94
N LEU A 210 -5.38 -3.86 17.55
CA LEU A 210 -3.99 -4.10 17.96
C LEU A 210 -3.79 -3.78 19.44
N THR A 211 -3.05 -4.66 20.10
CA THR A 211 -2.75 -4.57 21.54
C THR A 211 -1.28 -4.87 21.82
N THR A 212 -0.89 -4.69 23.07
CA THR A 212 0.44 -5.08 23.54
C THR A 212 0.70 -6.61 23.51
N ALA A 213 -0.31 -7.44 23.27
CA ALA A 213 -0.15 -8.89 23.15
C ALA A 213 0.20 -9.30 21.70
N ASP A 214 0.07 -8.40 20.74
CA ASP A 214 0.33 -8.71 19.34
C ASP A 214 1.82 -8.68 18.99
N THR A 215 2.17 -9.47 17.99
CA THR A 215 3.46 -9.43 17.29
C THR A 215 3.20 -9.13 15.82
N TRP A 216 3.70 -7.99 15.37
CA TRP A 216 3.55 -7.52 13.99
C TRP A 216 4.75 -7.94 13.14
N LEU A 217 4.51 -8.69 12.08
CA LEU A 217 5.57 -9.04 11.12
C LEU A 217 5.60 -8.02 9.98
N HIS A 218 6.73 -7.32 9.83
CA HIS A 218 6.90 -6.19 8.92
C HIS A 218 7.97 -6.46 7.86
N TYR A 219 7.64 -6.24 6.59
CA TYR A 219 8.57 -6.36 5.45
C TYR A 219 8.47 -5.19 4.48
N SER A 220 7.42 -4.37 4.60
CA SER A 220 7.07 -3.36 3.59
C SER A 220 8.01 -2.15 3.63
N PRO A 221 8.37 -1.57 2.47
CA PRO A 221 9.18 -0.36 2.41
C PRO A 221 8.51 0.84 3.08
N VAL A 222 9.26 1.57 3.89
CA VAL A 222 8.76 2.72 4.68
C VAL A 222 8.54 4.00 3.87
N HIS A 223 9.02 4.06 2.64
CA HIS A 223 8.72 5.14 1.69
C HIS A 223 7.37 4.96 0.97
N TRP A 224 6.66 3.85 1.23
CA TRP A 224 5.27 3.65 0.81
C TRP A 224 4.34 3.81 2.00
N VAL A 225 3.16 4.40 1.76
CA VAL A 225 2.17 4.63 2.82
C VAL A 225 1.84 3.36 3.60
N GLY A 226 1.65 2.23 2.91
CA GLY A 226 1.34 0.94 3.55
C GLY A 226 2.44 0.47 4.52
N GLY A 227 3.70 0.58 4.14
CA GLY A 227 4.84 0.26 5.01
C GLY A 227 5.00 1.26 6.15
N TRP A 228 4.91 2.55 5.86
CA TRP A 228 4.99 3.60 6.87
C TRP A 228 3.90 3.44 7.95
N VAL A 229 2.65 3.35 7.51
CA VAL A 229 1.49 3.22 8.41
C VAL A 229 1.57 1.93 9.24
N SER A 230 1.88 0.78 8.61
CA SER A 230 1.92 -0.51 9.29
C SER A 230 3.02 -0.59 10.35
N MET A 231 4.15 0.08 10.14
CA MET A 231 5.20 0.20 11.15
C MET A 231 4.71 1.01 12.36
N PHE A 232 4.15 2.20 12.13
CA PHE A 232 3.82 3.11 13.22
C PHE A 232 2.59 2.69 14.02
N HIS A 233 1.51 2.18 13.38
CA HIS A 233 0.38 1.72 14.18
C HIS A 233 0.75 0.51 15.06
N SER A 234 1.65 -0.37 14.59
CA SER A 234 2.12 -1.47 15.40
C SER A 234 2.94 -0.98 16.62
N LEU A 235 3.90 -0.08 16.42
CA LEU A 235 4.70 0.50 17.51
C LEU A 235 3.85 1.24 18.53
N LEU A 236 2.91 2.07 18.09
CA LEU A 236 2.07 2.89 18.95
C LEU A 236 1.02 2.06 19.70
N SER A 237 0.62 0.90 19.19
CA SER A 237 -0.22 -0.04 19.94
C SER A 237 0.54 -0.76 21.06
N GLY A 238 1.88 -0.70 21.03
CA GLY A 238 2.76 -1.48 21.91
C GLY A 238 2.89 -2.94 21.50
N ALA A 239 2.43 -3.33 20.30
CA ALA A 239 2.73 -4.61 19.70
C ALA A 239 4.25 -4.75 19.48
N CYS A 240 4.77 -5.97 19.55
CA CYS A 240 6.16 -6.22 19.18
C CYS A 240 6.30 -6.16 17.65
N LEU A 241 7.09 -5.23 17.14
CA LEU A 241 7.41 -5.11 15.72
C LEU A 241 8.59 -6.02 15.38
N GLU A 242 8.34 -7.07 14.62
CA GLU A 242 9.37 -7.91 14.03
C GLU A 242 9.55 -7.55 12.56
N PHE A 243 10.76 -7.24 12.14
CA PHE A 243 10.99 -6.79 10.78
C PHE A 243 12.00 -7.64 10.03
N CYS A 244 11.80 -7.72 8.70
CA CYS A 244 12.73 -8.31 7.76
C CYS A 244 13.74 -7.23 7.34
N ALA A 245 14.94 -7.29 7.86
CA ALA A 245 16.02 -6.39 7.46
C ALA A 245 16.70 -6.81 6.14
N SER A 246 16.43 -8.02 5.65
CA SER A 246 16.88 -8.54 4.36
C SER A 246 15.82 -8.36 3.27
N VAL A 247 16.14 -8.81 2.05
CA VAL A 247 15.17 -8.82 0.96
C VAL A 247 14.04 -9.81 1.30
N PHE A 248 12.80 -9.32 1.28
CA PHE A 248 11.62 -10.15 1.47
C PHE A 248 11.50 -11.23 0.38
N SER A 249 11.12 -12.43 0.78
CA SER A 249 10.70 -13.50 -0.13
C SER A 249 9.54 -14.31 0.48
N PRO A 250 8.69 -14.96 -0.34
CA PRO A 250 7.67 -15.87 0.18
C PRO A 250 8.25 -16.96 1.07
N GLU A 251 9.41 -17.52 0.73
CA GLU A 251 10.10 -18.54 1.52
C GLU A 251 10.50 -18.02 2.91
N TRP A 252 10.97 -16.77 2.99
CA TRP A 252 11.27 -16.14 4.28
C TRP A 252 10.02 -16.09 5.16
N LEU A 253 8.87 -15.70 4.60
CA LEU A 253 7.62 -15.61 5.35
C LEU A 253 7.16 -17.00 5.85
N LEU A 254 7.17 -18.01 4.98
CA LEU A 254 6.85 -19.38 5.38
C LEU A 254 7.77 -19.84 6.53
N SER A 255 9.06 -19.51 6.44
CA SER A 255 10.03 -19.85 7.49
C SER A 255 9.72 -19.19 8.84
N GLN A 256 9.12 -17.97 8.86
CA GLN A 256 8.69 -17.32 10.11
C GLN A 256 7.50 -18.05 10.73
N TRP A 257 6.51 -18.45 9.94
CA TRP A 257 5.38 -19.26 10.42
C TRP A 257 5.83 -20.62 10.92
N GLU A 258 6.68 -21.32 10.15
CA GLU A 258 7.19 -22.65 10.49
C GLU A 258 8.01 -22.65 11.78
N LYS A 259 8.96 -21.71 11.95
CA LYS A 259 9.86 -21.66 13.11
C LYS A 259 9.16 -21.29 14.41
N LYS A 260 8.10 -20.50 14.34
CA LYS A 260 7.39 -19.99 15.49
C LYS A 260 6.05 -20.69 15.76
N ALA A 261 5.73 -21.72 14.98
CA ALA A 261 4.51 -22.50 15.16
C ALA A 261 4.38 -23.00 16.61
N GLY A 262 3.20 -22.76 17.20
CA GLY A 262 2.92 -23.15 18.60
C GLY A 262 3.66 -22.38 19.68
N SER A 263 4.43 -21.34 19.37
CA SER A 263 5.13 -20.53 20.36
C SER A 263 4.35 -19.25 20.71
N ASN A 264 4.62 -18.70 21.92
CA ASN A 264 4.09 -17.40 22.34
C ASN A 264 4.70 -16.22 21.55
N GLU A 265 5.68 -16.48 20.69
CA GLU A 265 6.33 -15.49 19.84
C GLU A 265 5.83 -15.55 18.38
N SER A 266 4.81 -16.36 18.10
CA SER A 266 4.20 -16.42 16.77
C SER A 266 3.71 -15.04 16.33
N PRO A 267 3.97 -14.63 15.08
CA PRO A 267 3.37 -13.41 14.55
C PRO A 267 1.85 -13.50 14.61
N THR A 268 1.18 -12.41 14.97
CA THR A 268 -0.29 -12.36 15.08
C THR A 268 -0.92 -11.43 14.07
N ALA A 269 -0.15 -10.52 13.48
CA ALA A 269 -0.66 -9.54 12.55
C ALA A 269 0.37 -9.15 11.48
N MET A 270 -0.11 -8.87 10.26
CA MET A 270 0.72 -8.34 9.18
C MET A 270 -0.12 -7.71 8.05
N TYR A 271 0.56 -6.95 7.20
CA TYR A 271 0.04 -6.41 5.94
C TYR A 271 0.61 -7.19 4.76
N LEU A 272 -0.23 -7.65 3.84
CA LEU A 272 0.18 -8.29 2.60
C LEU A 272 -0.56 -7.69 1.41
N VAL A 273 0.16 -7.17 0.42
CA VAL A 273 -0.47 -6.75 -0.84
C VAL A 273 -0.92 -7.97 -1.66
N PRO A 274 -1.95 -7.85 -2.53
CA PRO A 274 -2.50 -8.99 -3.28
C PRO A 274 -1.45 -9.80 -4.05
N SER A 275 -0.50 -9.14 -4.73
CA SER A 275 0.58 -9.85 -5.45
C SER A 275 1.49 -10.68 -4.54
N VAL A 276 1.69 -10.24 -3.30
CA VAL A 276 2.45 -11.02 -2.30
C VAL A 276 1.60 -12.16 -1.76
N LEU A 277 0.30 -11.94 -1.55
CA LEU A 277 -0.63 -13.04 -1.19
C LEU A 277 -0.62 -14.16 -2.24
N GLU A 278 -0.66 -13.81 -3.52
CA GLU A 278 -0.57 -14.77 -4.63
C GLU A 278 0.76 -15.53 -4.60
N ALA A 279 1.89 -14.82 -4.54
CA ALA A 279 3.22 -15.43 -4.54
C ALA A 279 3.46 -16.34 -3.31
N VAL A 280 2.94 -15.95 -2.15
CA VAL A 280 3.01 -16.75 -0.92
C VAL A 280 2.08 -17.96 -1.03
N GLY A 281 0.88 -17.80 -1.57
CA GLY A 281 -0.06 -18.89 -1.85
C GLY A 281 0.54 -19.95 -2.79
N ASP A 282 1.12 -19.51 -3.93
CA ASP A 282 1.83 -20.40 -4.86
C ASP A 282 2.93 -21.22 -4.13
N LYS A 283 3.64 -20.58 -3.20
CA LYS A 283 4.70 -21.24 -2.44
C LYS A 283 4.16 -22.22 -1.41
N VAL A 284 3.06 -21.89 -0.75
CA VAL A 284 2.35 -22.79 0.18
C VAL A 284 1.88 -24.04 -0.58
N GLU A 285 1.28 -23.88 -1.76
CA GLU A 285 0.84 -25.00 -2.59
C GLU A 285 2.01 -25.87 -3.10
N ALA A 286 3.15 -25.26 -3.40
CA ALA A 286 4.35 -26.01 -3.74
C ALA A 286 4.84 -26.88 -2.56
N VAL A 287 4.82 -26.35 -1.34
CA VAL A 287 5.15 -27.13 -0.13
C VAL A 287 4.11 -28.22 0.12
N ARG A 288 2.82 -27.94 -0.06
CA ARG A 288 1.73 -28.92 0.09
C ARG A 288 1.89 -30.09 -0.88
N ARG A 289 2.27 -29.82 -2.14
CA ARG A 289 2.40 -30.85 -3.19
C ARG A 289 3.69 -31.64 -3.11
N ASP A 290 4.82 -30.94 -2.91
CA ASP A 290 6.17 -31.49 -3.13
C ASP A 290 7.02 -31.56 -1.84
N GLY A 291 6.57 -30.90 -0.76
CA GLY A 291 7.31 -30.81 0.51
C GLY A 291 6.97 -31.92 1.50
N PRO A 292 7.71 -32.01 2.62
CA PRO A 292 7.35 -32.90 3.72
C PRO A 292 6.01 -32.48 4.36
N PRO A 293 5.08 -33.41 4.62
CA PRO A 293 3.79 -33.11 5.24
C PRO A 293 3.92 -32.34 6.56
N GLU A 294 4.90 -32.67 7.39
CA GLU A 294 5.14 -32.02 8.69
C GLU A 294 5.51 -30.54 8.52
N ARG A 295 6.17 -30.17 7.42
CA ARG A 295 6.48 -28.78 7.11
C ARG A 295 5.21 -27.99 6.78
N PHE A 296 4.34 -28.59 5.98
CA PHE A 296 3.06 -27.97 5.64
C PHE A 296 2.19 -27.77 6.87
N GLU A 297 2.08 -28.78 7.76
CA GLU A 297 1.33 -28.68 9.01
C GLU A 297 1.86 -27.55 9.91
N ARG A 298 3.18 -27.43 10.06
CA ARG A 298 3.80 -26.33 10.84
C ARG A 298 3.54 -24.95 10.25
N ILE A 299 3.53 -24.83 8.91
CA ILE A 299 3.16 -23.58 8.24
C ILE A 299 1.71 -23.23 8.56
N LEU A 300 0.78 -24.20 8.48
CA LEU A 300 -0.63 -23.98 8.81
C LEU A 300 -0.83 -23.61 10.28
N GLU A 301 -0.09 -24.23 11.20
CA GLU A 301 -0.13 -23.90 12.62
C GLU A 301 0.32 -22.43 12.85
N GLY A 302 1.46 -22.03 12.27
CA GLY A 302 1.95 -20.65 12.34
C GLY A 302 1.00 -19.65 11.70
N LEU A 303 0.40 -20.00 10.56
CA LEU A 303 -0.62 -19.20 9.89
C LEU A 303 -1.90 -19.09 10.73
N GLY A 304 -2.27 -20.14 11.44
CA GLY A 304 -3.40 -20.18 12.38
C GLY A 304 -3.24 -19.18 13.53
N ALA A 305 -2.01 -18.89 13.95
CA ALA A 305 -1.71 -17.87 14.97
C ALA A 305 -1.92 -16.43 14.45
N MET A 306 -1.90 -16.23 13.12
CA MET A 306 -2.11 -14.93 12.51
C MET A 306 -3.56 -14.47 12.71
N ARG A 307 -3.79 -13.62 13.71
CA ARG A 307 -5.11 -13.06 14.03
C ARG A 307 -5.59 -12.12 12.92
N VAL A 308 -4.70 -11.24 12.45
CA VAL A 308 -4.99 -10.26 11.41
C VAL A 308 -4.01 -10.40 10.24
N ILE A 309 -4.54 -10.70 9.06
CA ILE A 309 -3.85 -10.42 7.80
C ILE A 309 -4.74 -9.45 7.05
N TYR A 310 -4.28 -8.20 6.86
CA TYR A 310 -5.03 -7.27 6.04
C TYR A 310 -4.36 -7.04 4.69
N SER A 311 -5.18 -6.76 3.69
CA SER A 311 -4.75 -6.57 2.31
C SER A 311 -5.45 -5.38 1.67
N GLY A 312 -4.76 -4.71 0.76
CA GLY A 312 -5.25 -3.54 0.03
C GLY A 312 -4.24 -3.03 -0.98
N SER A 313 -4.35 -1.77 -1.36
CA SER A 313 -3.59 -1.12 -2.44
C SER A 313 -3.95 -1.58 -3.85
N MET A 314 -4.51 -2.76 -4.00
CA MET A 314 -5.03 -3.36 -5.22
C MET A 314 -6.28 -4.16 -4.87
N ARG A 315 -7.06 -4.52 -5.89
CA ARG A 315 -8.22 -5.38 -5.70
C ARG A 315 -7.79 -6.77 -5.22
N VAL A 316 -8.44 -7.26 -4.17
CA VAL A 316 -8.34 -8.66 -3.71
C VAL A 316 -9.50 -9.43 -4.33
N THR A 317 -9.23 -10.31 -5.29
CA THR A 317 -10.24 -11.07 -6.01
C THR A 317 -10.95 -12.08 -5.10
N SER A 318 -12.19 -12.46 -5.45
CA SER A 318 -12.95 -13.46 -4.68
C SER A 318 -12.20 -14.80 -4.56
N PRO A 319 -11.64 -15.37 -5.65
CA PRO A 319 -10.86 -16.61 -5.53
C PRO A 319 -9.69 -16.52 -4.57
N LEU A 320 -8.98 -15.37 -4.55
CA LEU A 320 -7.87 -15.16 -3.61
C LEU A 320 -8.37 -15.05 -2.16
N ARG A 321 -9.52 -14.38 -1.93
CA ARG A 321 -10.15 -14.31 -0.59
C ARG A 321 -10.55 -15.69 -0.09
N ASP A 322 -11.19 -16.49 -0.95
CA ASP A 322 -11.69 -17.83 -0.60
C ASP A 322 -10.54 -18.80 -0.32
N TYR A 323 -9.50 -18.77 -1.15
CA TYR A 323 -8.27 -19.55 -0.93
C TYR A 323 -7.65 -19.26 0.45
N TRP A 324 -7.45 -17.98 0.77
CA TRP A 324 -6.86 -17.60 2.06
C TRP A 324 -7.78 -17.86 3.24
N ARG A 325 -9.09 -17.77 3.06
CA ARG A 325 -10.08 -18.14 4.08
C ARG A 325 -10.02 -19.64 4.39
N GLU A 326 -9.97 -20.49 3.36
CA GLU A 326 -9.81 -21.93 3.53
C GLU A 326 -8.49 -22.26 4.25
N LEU A 327 -7.37 -21.72 3.77
CA LEU A 327 -6.04 -21.96 4.32
C LEU A 327 -5.93 -21.53 5.80
N ARG A 328 -6.71 -20.54 6.22
CA ARG A 328 -6.76 -20.01 7.59
C ARG A 328 -7.87 -20.60 8.44
N GLY A 329 -8.43 -21.76 8.08
CA GLY A 329 -9.46 -22.43 8.85
C GLY A 329 -10.77 -21.65 8.98
N GLY A 330 -11.16 -20.93 7.94
CA GLY A 330 -12.40 -20.13 7.88
C GLY A 330 -12.22 -18.64 8.24
N ARG A 331 -11.04 -18.23 8.73
CA ARG A 331 -10.75 -16.82 9.07
C ARG A 331 -10.49 -16.00 7.82
N PRO A 332 -11.27 -14.95 7.53
CA PRO A 332 -11.10 -14.15 6.32
C PRO A 332 -9.86 -13.27 6.35
N LEU A 333 -9.47 -12.76 5.17
CA LEU A 333 -8.60 -11.59 5.07
C LEU A 333 -9.40 -10.35 5.47
N MET A 334 -8.75 -9.41 6.13
CA MET A 334 -9.28 -8.08 6.31
C MET A 334 -8.95 -7.26 5.06
N ILE A 335 -9.98 -6.78 4.38
CA ILE A 335 -9.83 -5.96 3.17
C ILE A 335 -9.85 -4.49 3.55
N MET A 336 -8.94 -3.70 2.98
CA MET A 336 -8.90 -2.27 3.22
C MET A 336 -8.83 -1.49 1.91
N TYR A 337 -9.51 -0.37 1.89
CA TYR A 337 -9.39 0.67 0.88
C TYR A 337 -8.67 1.88 1.48
N GLY A 338 -7.62 2.33 0.81
CA GLY A 338 -6.80 3.46 1.18
C GLY A 338 -5.77 3.78 0.10
N MET A 339 -5.18 4.95 0.20
CA MET A 339 -4.22 5.48 -0.76
C MET A 339 -3.18 6.37 -0.06
N SER A 340 -2.19 6.81 -0.81
CA SER A 340 -1.14 7.68 -0.25
C SER A 340 -1.67 9.00 0.29
N GLU A 341 -2.79 9.47 -0.21
CA GLU A 341 -3.46 10.71 0.18
C GLU A 341 -4.24 10.60 1.49
N VAL A 342 -4.34 9.39 2.08
CA VAL A 342 -5.02 9.18 3.38
C VAL A 342 -4.13 8.34 4.29
N ILE A 343 -3.65 8.92 5.38
CA ILE A 343 -2.99 8.14 6.44
C ILE A 343 -4.06 7.42 7.24
N GLY A 344 -4.25 6.15 6.93
CA GLY A 344 -5.27 5.32 7.54
C GLY A 344 -6.12 4.58 6.50
N PHE A 345 -7.16 3.93 7.00
CA PHE A 345 -8.13 3.25 6.15
C PHE A 345 -9.31 4.19 5.85
N VAL A 346 -9.67 4.30 4.58
CA VAL A 346 -10.91 4.95 4.16
C VAL A 346 -12.08 4.03 4.47
N ALA A 347 -11.95 2.76 4.07
CA ALA A 347 -12.92 1.71 4.37
C ALA A 347 -12.22 0.38 4.63
N SER A 348 -12.81 -0.45 5.47
CA SER A 348 -12.39 -1.84 5.68
C SER A 348 -13.52 -2.64 6.36
N ASN A 349 -13.43 -3.98 6.32
CA ASN A 349 -14.14 -4.80 7.31
C ASN A 349 -13.40 -4.75 8.65
N ASP A 350 -14.05 -5.20 9.72
CA ASP A 350 -13.39 -5.32 11.02
C ASP A 350 -12.57 -6.63 11.08
N TRP A 351 -11.53 -6.65 11.90
CA TRP A 351 -10.60 -7.78 11.99
C TRP A 351 -11.27 -9.08 12.50
N ASP A 352 -12.38 -8.96 13.21
CA ASP A 352 -13.18 -10.05 13.77
C ASP A 352 -14.52 -10.26 13.04
N ASP A 353 -14.76 -9.53 11.96
CA ASP A 353 -15.93 -9.75 11.09
C ASP A 353 -15.67 -10.89 10.11
N TRP A 354 -16.31 -12.03 10.36
CA TRP A 354 -16.18 -13.25 9.55
C TRP A 354 -17.32 -13.43 8.55
N GLY A 355 -18.15 -12.42 8.39
CA GLY A 355 -19.24 -12.41 7.40
C GLY A 355 -18.71 -12.49 5.97
N GLU A 356 -19.62 -12.81 5.06
CA GLU A 356 -19.36 -12.72 3.63
C GLU A 356 -19.36 -11.27 3.17
N MET A 357 -18.33 -10.88 2.45
CA MET A 357 -18.28 -9.58 1.80
C MET A 357 -18.58 -9.74 0.31
N PRO A 358 -19.51 -8.91 -0.24
CA PRO A 358 -19.74 -8.90 -1.67
C PRO A 358 -18.46 -8.64 -2.46
N PRO A 359 -18.39 -9.11 -3.72
CA PRO A 359 -17.34 -8.69 -4.64
C PRO A 359 -17.20 -7.17 -4.68
N GLU A 360 -16.01 -6.63 -4.93
CA GLU A 360 -15.67 -5.20 -4.96
C GLU A 360 -15.92 -4.42 -3.66
N CYS A 361 -16.55 -5.00 -2.65
CA CYS A 361 -16.73 -4.39 -1.35
C CYS A 361 -15.41 -4.33 -0.60
N CYS A 362 -15.07 -3.12 -0.14
CA CYS A 362 -13.89 -2.86 0.69
C CYS A 362 -14.22 -2.71 2.18
N GLY A 363 -15.48 -2.95 2.56
CA GLY A 363 -15.95 -2.83 3.93
C GLY A 363 -16.64 -1.48 4.23
N ARG A 364 -16.78 -1.18 5.52
CA ARG A 364 -17.44 0.03 5.99
C ARG A 364 -16.52 1.23 5.98
N VAL A 365 -17.09 2.41 5.71
CA VAL A 365 -16.40 3.69 5.94
C VAL A 365 -15.89 3.73 7.39
N ARG A 366 -14.63 4.12 7.57
CA ARG A 366 -14.00 4.17 8.90
C ARG A 366 -14.37 5.43 9.66
N GLU A 367 -14.18 5.35 10.98
CA GLU A 367 -14.35 6.49 11.88
C GLU A 367 -13.48 7.67 11.41
N ASN A 368 -13.97 8.89 11.51
CA ASN A 368 -13.32 10.12 11.07
C ASN A 368 -13.09 10.26 9.55
N VAL A 369 -13.75 9.45 8.73
CA VAL A 369 -13.73 9.56 7.27
C VAL A 369 -15.15 9.69 6.76
N GLU A 370 -15.36 10.57 5.80
CA GLU A 370 -16.59 10.71 5.05
C GLU A 370 -16.33 10.38 3.58
N VAL A 371 -17.21 9.61 2.99
CA VAL A 371 -17.13 9.23 1.58
C VAL A 371 -18.45 9.53 0.90
N ARG A 372 -18.40 10.28 -0.20
CA ARG A 372 -19.55 10.48 -1.09
C ARG A 372 -19.20 10.12 -2.52
N VAL A 373 -20.20 9.93 -3.36
CA VAL A 373 -20.05 9.67 -4.79
C VAL A 373 -20.47 10.94 -5.54
N ASP A 374 -19.65 11.40 -6.48
CA ASP A 374 -19.98 12.55 -7.32
C ASP A 374 -20.88 12.19 -8.53
N GLY A 375 -21.18 13.18 -9.39
CA GLY A 375 -22.01 12.99 -10.57
C GLY A 375 -21.41 12.09 -11.65
N GLU A 376 -20.11 11.85 -11.63
CA GLU A 376 -19.39 10.95 -12.57
C GLU A 376 -19.21 9.53 -12.01
N GLY A 377 -19.61 9.30 -10.76
CA GLY A 377 -19.48 8.02 -10.05
C GLY A 377 -18.13 7.87 -9.34
N GLU A 378 -17.38 8.95 -9.13
CA GLU A 378 -16.10 8.92 -8.44
C GLU A 378 -16.25 9.11 -6.93
N LEU A 379 -15.40 8.44 -6.16
CA LEU A 379 -15.39 8.50 -4.70
C LEU A 379 -14.66 9.77 -4.24
N CYS A 380 -15.39 10.64 -3.56
CA CYS A 380 -14.86 11.84 -2.92
C CYS A 380 -14.72 11.62 -1.42
N ILE A 381 -13.57 11.97 -0.87
CA ILE A 381 -13.17 11.63 0.50
C ILE A 381 -12.87 12.91 1.29
N ARG A 382 -13.39 12.98 2.51
CA ARG A 382 -13.11 14.05 3.47
C ARG A 382 -12.79 13.46 4.84
N GLY A 383 -11.92 14.12 5.59
CA GLY A 383 -11.64 13.78 6.98
C GLY A 383 -10.27 14.26 7.43
N PRO A 384 -10.01 14.25 8.75
CA PRO A 384 -8.77 14.78 9.31
C PRO A 384 -7.53 13.94 8.99
N SER A 385 -7.66 12.72 8.48
CA SER A 385 -6.55 11.86 8.02
C SER A 385 -6.21 12.04 6.54
N VAL A 386 -6.96 12.90 5.81
CA VAL A 386 -6.66 13.26 4.42
C VAL A 386 -5.44 14.18 4.39
N PHE A 387 -4.63 14.07 3.34
CA PHE A 387 -3.41 14.86 3.16
C PHE A 387 -3.67 16.37 3.17
N THR A 388 -2.63 17.14 3.46
CA THR A 388 -2.73 18.60 3.52
C THR A 388 -2.60 19.24 2.14
N ARG A 389 -1.58 18.81 1.39
CA ARG A 389 -1.29 19.32 0.05
C ARG A 389 -0.36 18.39 -0.73
N TYR A 390 -0.40 18.53 -2.03
CA TYR A 390 0.64 18.00 -2.91
C TYR A 390 1.85 18.95 -2.95
N ILE A 391 3.04 18.35 -3.15
CA ILE A 391 4.27 19.07 -3.50
C ILE A 391 4.68 18.62 -4.89
N SER A 392 4.74 19.54 -5.85
CA SER A 392 4.96 19.29 -7.26
C SER A 392 5.66 20.51 -7.91
N GLU A 393 6.27 20.28 -9.08
CA GLU A 393 6.77 21.40 -9.92
C GLU A 393 5.65 22.25 -10.51
N ASP A 394 4.44 21.68 -10.67
CA ASP A 394 3.27 22.47 -11.10
C ASP A 394 2.72 23.28 -9.91
N PRO A 395 2.83 24.60 -9.92
CA PRO A 395 2.34 25.45 -8.82
C PRO A 395 0.82 25.42 -8.67
N ARG A 396 0.09 24.96 -9.71
CA ARG A 396 -1.37 24.84 -9.72
C ARG A 396 -1.86 23.45 -9.33
N ILE A 397 -0.96 22.57 -8.88
CA ILE A 397 -1.32 21.18 -8.52
C ILE A 397 -2.45 21.10 -7.50
N MET A 398 -2.63 22.15 -6.70
CA MET A 398 -3.68 22.23 -5.69
C MET A 398 -4.97 22.89 -6.17
N ASP A 399 -5.01 23.45 -7.39
CA ASP A 399 -6.21 24.12 -7.91
C ASP A 399 -7.34 23.10 -8.09
N GLY A 400 -8.44 23.29 -7.35
CA GLY A 400 -9.60 22.40 -7.42
C GLY A 400 -9.40 20.98 -6.87
N VAL A 401 -8.31 20.72 -6.14
CA VAL A 401 -8.06 19.41 -5.51
C VAL A 401 -9.10 19.10 -4.44
N PHE A 402 -9.49 20.09 -3.66
CA PHE A 402 -10.60 20.01 -2.74
C PHE A 402 -11.77 20.83 -3.27
N ASP A 403 -12.98 20.32 -3.15
CA ASP A 403 -14.18 21.09 -3.49
C ASP A 403 -14.57 22.07 -2.37
N GLU A 404 -15.68 22.81 -2.58
CA GLU A 404 -16.17 23.82 -1.64
C GLU A 404 -16.54 23.25 -0.27
N ASP A 405 -16.90 21.95 -0.20
CA ASP A 405 -17.21 21.24 1.04
C ASP A 405 -15.98 20.57 1.67
N GLY A 406 -14.80 20.69 1.07
CA GLY A 406 -13.53 20.10 1.52
C GLY A 406 -13.37 18.62 1.19
N TYR A 407 -14.13 18.07 0.24
CA TYR A 407 -13.89 16.72 -0.27
C TYR A 407 -12.80 16.71 -1.34
N TRP A 408 -11.93 15.73 -1.23
CA TRP A 408 -10.94 15.40 -2.24
C TRP A 408 -11.46 14.28 -3.15
N ASN A 409 -11.40 14.50 -4.48
CA ASN A 409 -11.74 13.46 -5.44
C ASN A 409 -10.58 12.45 -5.57
N SER A 410 -10.85 11.20 -5.25
CA SER A 410 -9.85 10.13 -5.27
C SER A 410 -9.47 9.68 -6.69
N GLY A 411 -10.31 9.95 -7.69
CA GLY A 411 -10.21 9.38 -9.04
C GLY A 411 -10.58 7.89 -9.09
N ASP A 412 -11.08 7.31 -8.00
CA ASP A 412 -11.59 5.94 -7.99
C ASP A 412 -13.10 5.95 -8.24
N VAL A 413 -13.56 5.13 -9.18
CA VAL A 413 -14.99 4.92 -9.46
C VAL A 413 -15.54 3.89 -8.50
N GLY A 414 -16.69 4.19 -7.88
CA GLY A 414 -17.26 3.31 -6.88
C GLY A 414 -18.69 3.66 -6.49
N LYS A 415 -19.18 3.01 -5.44
CA LYS A 415 -20.44 3.36 -4.79
C LYS A 415 -20.33 3.25 -3.27
N VAL A 416 -21.23 3.95 -2.60
CA VAL A 416 -21.46 3.81 -1.16
C VAL A 416 -22.90 3.38 -0.95
N GLU A 417 -23.11 2.24 -0.30
CA GLU A 417 -24.44 1.68 -0.07
C GLU A 417 -24.51 1.10 1.34
N GLY A 418 -25.44 1.59 2.16
CA GLY A 418 -25.57 1.14 3.55
C GLY A 418 -24.32 1.36 4.42
N GLY A 419 -23.46 2.35 4.07
CA GLY A 419 -22.19 2.63 4.71
C GLY A 419 -21.04 1.70 4.26
N LEU A 420 -21.29 0.80 3.31
CA LEU A 420 -20.27 -0.03 2.65
C LEU A 420 -19.73 0.69 1.42
N VAL A 421 -18.42 0.64 1.24
CA VAL A 421 -17.71 1.20 0.08
C VAL A 421 -17.39 0.09 -0.90
N TYR A 422 -17.74 0.32 -2.16
CA TYR A 422 -17.41 -0.55 -3.29
C TYR A 422 -16.49 0.23 -4.24
N VAL A 423 -15.37 -0.37 -4.63
CA VAL A 423 -14.40 0.24 -5.55
C VAL A 423 -14.36 -0.59 -6.82
N PHE A 424 -14.70 0.05 -7.94
CA PHE A 424 -14.78 -0.62 -9.24
C PHE A 424 -13.51 -0.46 -10.08
N GLY A 425 -12.73 0.60 -9.86
CA GLY A 425 -11.48 0.89 -10.54
C GLY A 425 -11.19 2.37 -10.64
N ARG A 426 -10.15 2.73 -11.41
CA ARG A 426 -9.72 4.11 -11.62
C ARG A 426 -10.41 4.74 -12.82
N ALA A 427 -10.92 5.96 -12.66
CA ALA A 427 -11.54 6.73 -13.76
C ALA A 427 -10.58 6.94 -14.94
N SER A 428 -9.30 7.14 -14.67
CA SER A 428 -8.29 7.51 -15.69
C SER A 428 -7.89 6.37 -16.63
N HIS A 429 -8.05 5.09 -16.26
CA HIS A 429 -7.55 3.96 -17.09
C HIS A 429 -8.32 2.65 -16.94
N ASP A 430 -9.31 2.59 -16.06
CA ASP A 430 -10.16 1.41 -15.90
C ASP A 430 -11.55 1.59 -16.53
N VAL A 431 -11.95 2.83 -16.82
CA VAL A 431 -13.19 3.12 -17.55
C VAL A 431 -12.93 2.95 -19.05
N ILE A 432 -13.65 2.02 -19.69
CA ILE A 432 -13.65 1.81 -21.13
C ILE A 432 -14.97 2.33 -21.70
N ARG A 433 -14.86 3.14 -22.77
CA ARG A 433 -16.04 3.74 -23.45
C ARG A 433 -16.28 3.04 -24.79
N PHE A 434 -17.08 1.97 -24.73
CA PHE A 434 -17.42 1.16 -25.89
C PHE A 434 -18.83 1.52 -26.42
N ALA A 435 -18.91 2.02 -27.65
CA ALA A 435 -20.18 2.33 -28.33
C ALA A 435 -21.18 3.15 -27.47
N GLY A 436 -20.66 4.12 -26.72
CA GLY A 436 -21.45 4.97 -25.81
C GLY A 436 -21.69 4.38 -24.42
N TRP A 437 -21.37 3.12 -24.19
CA TRP A 437 -21.42 2.49 -22.86
C TRP A 437 -20.13 2.74 -22.07
N LYS A 438 -20.28 3.03 -20.77
CA LYS A 438 -19.16 3.02 -19.82
C LYS A 438 -19.12 1.63 -19.15
N LEU A 439 -17.97 0.97 -19.16
CA LEU A 439 -17.74 -0.29 -18.44
C LEU A 439 -16.43 -0.22 -17.68
N MET A 440 -16.33 -1.03 -16.62
CA MET A 440 -15.15 -1.09 -15.79
C MET A 440 -14.28 -2.28 -16.16
N ALA A 441 -13.03 -2.03 -16.53
CA ALA A 441 -12.06 -3.08 -16.87
C ALA A 441 -11.89 -4.13 -15.76
N PRO A 442 -11.81 -3.76 -14.45
CA PRO A 442 -11.70 -4.73 -13.37
C PRO A 442 -12.92 -5.68 -13.23
N GLU A 443 -14.10 -5.26 -13.65
CA GLU A 443 -15.26 -6.15 -13.69
C GLU A 443 -15.02 -7.30 -14.70
N VAL A 444 -14.56 -6.94 -15.90
CA VAL A 444 -14.25 -7.93 -16.94
C VAL A 444 -13.06 -8.82 -16.54
N GLU A 445 -12.04 -8.24 -15.93
CA GLU A 445 -10.88 -8.98 -15.39
C GLU A 445 -11.29 -10.04 -14.37
N SER A 446 -12.23 -9.71 -13.50
CA SER A 446 -12.71 -10.64 -12.48
C SER A 446 -13.46 -11.82 -13.07
N GLU A 447 -14.33 -11.54 -14.03
CA GLU A 447 -15.08 -12.60 -14.69
C GLU A 447 -14.14 -13.50 -15.54
N LEU A 448 -13.10 -12.92 -16.15
CA LEU A 448 -12.08 -13.67 -16.86
C LEU A 448 -11.25 -14.56 -15.93
N ALA A 449 -10.94 -14.09 -14.72
CA ALA A 449 -10.15 -14.83 -13.73
C ALA A 449 -10.87 -16.09 -13.20
N GLU A 450 -12.20 -16.16 -13.34
CA GLU A 450 -12.98 -17.36 -13.01
C GLU A 450 -12.85 -18.50 -14.05
N HIS A 451 -12.22 -18.22 -15.20
CA HIS A 451 -12.04 -19.25 -16.22
C HIS A 451 -10.92 -20.21 -15.86
N PRO A 452 -11.13 -21.54 -15.90
CA PRO A 452 -10.16 -22.55 -15.40
C PRO A 452 -8.75 -22.47 -16.01
N LEU A 453 -8.63 -21.97 -17.24
CA LEU A 453 -7.34 -21.82 -17.95
C LEU A 453 -6.66 -20.46 -17.71
N VAL A 454 -7.34 -19.51 -17.05
CA VAL A 454 -6.84 -18.15 -16.86
C VAL A 454 -6.19 -18.03 -15.48
N SER A 455 -4.92 -17.68 -15.45
CA SER A 455 -4.21 -17.39 -14.19
C SER A 455 -4.25 -15.91 -13.84
N GLN A 456 -4.29 -15.03 -14.88
CA GLN A 456 -4.40 -13.59 -14.70
C GLN A 456 -5.04 -12.97 -15.93
N ALA A 457 -5.83 -11.93 -15.75
CA ALA A 457 -6.39 -11.14 -16.82
C ALA A 457 -6.14 -9.65 -16.61
N ILE A 458 -5.76 -8.93 -17.65
CA ILE A 458 -5.62 -7.49 -17.67
C ILE A 458 -6.47 -6.95 -18.82
N VAL A 459 -7.39 -6.04 -18.52
CA VAL A 459 -8.30 -5.46 -19.52
C VAL A 459 -8.01 -3.98 -19.66
N VAL A 460 -7.92 -3.54 -20.92
CA VAL A 460 -7.65 -2.15 -21.30
C VAL A 460 -8.57 -1.71 -22.45
N GLY A 461 -8.85 -0.40 -22.50
CA GLY A 461 -9.50 0.20 -23.67
C GLY A 461 -8.49 0.45 -24.80
N VAL A 462 -8.78 0.00 -26.01
CA VAL A 462 -8.00 0.26 -27.22
C VAL A 462 -8.81 1.12 -28.17
N GLN A 463 -8.24 2.24 -28.60
CA GLN A 463 -8.92 3.19 -29.47
C GLN A 463 -9.39 2.56 -30.78
N ASP A 464 -10.64 2.81 -31.15
CA ASP A 464 -11.30 2.35 -32.35
C ASP A 464 -12.20 3.46 -32.92
N SER A 465 -12.09 3.72 -34.23
CA SER A 465 -12.77 4.83 -34.88
C SER A 465 -14.30 4.67 -34.97
N SER A 466 -14.81 3.45 -34.81
CA SER A 466 -16.25 3.15 -34.97
C SER A 466 -16.99 3.10 -33.65
N VAL A 467 -16.33 2.68 -32.55
CA VAL A 467 -16.98 2.44 -31.26
C VAL A 467 -16.35 3.22 -30.10
N GLY A 468 -15.35 4.07 -30.38
CA GLY A 468 -14.60 4.82 -29.39
C GLY A 468 -13.45 3.99 -28.85
N GLU A 469 -13.74 3.03 -27.97
CA GLU A 469 -12.74 2.10 -27.46
C GLU A 469 -13.23 0.65 -27.57
N ARG A 470 -12.33 -0.27 -27.89
CA ARG A 470 -12.58 -1.71 -27.86
C ARG A 470 -12.13 -2.29 -26.52
N VAL A 471 -12.85 -3.27 -26.03
CA VAL A 471 -12.48 -4.03 -24.83
C VAL A 471 -11.39 -5.03 -25.21
N ALA A 472 -10.15 -4.77 -24.82
CA ALA A 472 -8.99 -5.62 -25.09
C ALA A 472 -8.54 -6.37 -23.83
N ALA A 473 -8.46 -7.69 -23.91
CA ALA A 473 -8.05 -8.57 -22.81
C ALA A 473 -6.67 -9.18 -23.10
N LEU A 474 -5.69 -8.95 -22.22
CA LEU A 474 -4.45 -9.71 -22.13
C LEU A 474 -4.67 -10.80 -21.07
N VAL A 475 -4.60 -12.06 -21.50
CA VAL A 475 -4.87 -13.22 -20.64
C VAL A 475 -3.61 -14.04 -20.48
N VAL A 476 -3.19 -14.24 -19.23
CA VAL A 476 -2.08 -15.12 -18.84
C VAL A 476 -2.66 -16.50 -18.54
N VAL A 477 -2.12 -17.53 -19.19
CA VAL A 477 -2.59 -18.92 -19.02
C VAL A 477 -1.58 -19.77 -18.25
N SER A 478 -2.09 -20.77 -17.52
CA SER A 478 -1.30 -21.77 -16.80
C SER A 478 -1.27 -23.08 -17.61
N GLY A 479 -0.08 -23.53 -18.00
CA GLY A 479 0.12 -24.80 -18.74
C GLY A 479 0.38 -24.61 -20.25
N ASP A 480 1.12 -25.56 -20.83
CA ASP A 480 1.62 -25.47 -22.20
C ASP A 480 0.53 -25.64 -23.29
N SER A 481 -0.56 -26.36 -23.01
CA SER A 481 -1.68 -26.56 -23.92
C SER A 481 -2.71 -25.43 -23.87
N ALA A 482 -2.79 -24.69 -22.77
CA ALA A 482 -3.84 -23.71 -22.53
C ALA A 482 -3.82 -22.53 -23.55
N GLU A 483 -2.65 -22.18 -24.08
CA GLU A 483 -2.52 -21.12 -25.10
C GLU A 483 -3.21 -21.48 -26.42
N SER A 484 -3.21 -22.76 -26.81
CA SER A 484 -3.87 -23.24 -28.03
C SER A 484 -5.37 -23.54 -27.83
N GLU A 485 -5.81 -23.73 -26.58
CA GLU A 485 -7.20 -24.04 -26.26
C GLU A 485 -8.05 -22.79 -26.06
N LEU A 486 -7.44 -21.68 -25.62
CA LEU A 486 -8.15 -20.43 -25.33
C LEU A 486 -8.15 -19.50 -26.55
N ASN A 487 -9.33 -19.20 -27.06
CA ASN A 487 -9.50 -18.24 -28.14
C ASN A 487 -10.63 -17.25 -27.84
N LEU A 488 -10.66 -16.14 -28.58
CA LEU A 488 -11.59 -15.05 -28.34
C LEU A 488 -13.06 -15.50 -28.40
N SER A 489 -13.42 -16.33 -29.39
CA SER A 489 -14.81 -16.80 -29.55
C SER A 489 -15.26 -17.68 -28.38
N THR A 490 -14.42 -18.66 -27.96
CA THR A 490 -14.74 -19.53 -26.83
C THR A 490 -14.83 -18.75 -25.52
N LEU A 491 -13.92 -17.79 -25.31
CA LEU A 491 -13.91 -16.95 -24.13
C LEU A 491 -15.14 -16.04 -24.06
N ARG A 492 -15.53 -15.41 -25.16
CA ARG A 492 -16.76 -14.60 -25.25
C ARG A 492 -18.01 -15.42 -24.94
N LYS A 493 -18.13 -16.62 -25.52
CA LYS A 493 -19.23 -17.55 -25.22
C LYS A 493 -19.27 -17.95 -23.75
N TRP A 494 -18.12 -18.26 -23.18
CA TRP A 494 -18.02 -18.60 -21.75
C TRP A 494 -18.48 -17.45 -20.85
N LEU A 495 -17.99 -16.23 -21.09
CA LEU A 495 -18.39 -15.03 -20.35
C LEU A 495 -19.90 -14.75 -20.49
N ALA A 496 -20.44 -14.84 -21.72
CA ALA A 496 -21.84 -14.57 -21.97
C ALA A 496 -22.78 -15.60 -21.34
N ILE A 497 -22.44 -16.89 -21.46
CA ILE A 497 -23.35 -17.99 -21.09
C ILE A 497 -23.14 -18.41 -19.63
N LYS A 498 -21.91 -18.60 -19.20
CA LYS A 498 -21.59 -19.08 -17.84
C LYS A 498 -21.54 -17.97 -16.81
N ARG A 499 -21.08 -16.79 -17.20
CA ARG A 499 -20.95 -15.64 -16.30
C ARG A 499 -22.08 -14.60 -16.48
N HIS A 500 -22.98 -14.82 -17.42
CA HIS A 500 -24.11 -13.95 -17.72
C HIS A 500 -23.72 -12.49 -18.02
N MET A 501 -22.52 -12.29 -18.59
CA MET A 501 -22.01 -10.96 -18.88
C MET A 501 -22.73 -10.34 -20.09
N ASN A 502 -23.02 -9.04 -19.99
CA ASN A 502 -23.65 -8.29 -21.08
C ASN A 502 -22.73 -8.20 -22.31
N ALA A 503 -23.32 -8.23 -23.50
CA ALA A 503 -22.61 -8.28 -24.77
C ALA A 503 -21.59 -7.12 -24.94
N TYR A 504 -21.94 -5.90 -24.52
CA TYR A 504 -21.07 -4.73 -24.63
C TYR A 504 -19.83 -4.78 -23.70
N LYS A 505 -19.80 -5.67 -22.72
CA LYS A 505 -18.66 -5.88 -21.81
C LYS A 505 -17.72 -6.99 -22.31
N LEU A 506 -18.15 -7.79 -23.28
CA LEU A 506 -17.35 -8.91 -23.77
C LEU A 506 -16.09 -8.41 -24.48
N PRO A 507 -14.91 -8.96 -24.23
CA PRO A 507 -13.70 -8.62 -24.95
C PRO A 507 -13.89 -8.73 -26.47
N THR A 508 -13.47 -7.72 -27.20
CA THR A 508 -13.48 -7.69 -28.67
C THR A 508 -12.08 -7.82 -29.25
N VAL A 509 -11.08 -7.78 -28.39
CA VAL A 509 -9.66 -8.01 -28.72
C VAL A 509 -9.07 -8.92 -27.63
N LEU A 510 -8.33 -9.94 -28.03
CA LEU A 510 -7.71 -10.90 -27.10
C LEU A 510 -6.25 -11.15 -27.49
N ARG A 511 -5.39 -11.11 -26.50
CA ARG A 511 -4.04 -11.65 -26.57
C ARG A 511 -3.83 -12.66 -25.44
N VAL A 512 -3.44 -13.88 -25.79
CA VAL A 512 -3.11 -14.93 -24.82
C VAL A 512 -1.59 -15.00 -24.67
N VAL A 513 -1.11 -15.10 -23.45
CA VAL A 513 0.32 -15.19 -23.13
C VAL A 513 0.55 -16.23 -22.04
N ARG A 514 1.76 -16.78 -21.99
CA ARG A 514 2.14 -17.79 -20.99
C ARG A 514 2.59 -17.15 -19.68
N LYS A 515 2.41 -17.86 -18.59
CA LYS A 515 2.98 -17.50 -17.27
C LYS A 515 4.51 -17.41 -17.39
N GLY A 516 5.10 -16.34 -16.83
CA GLY A 516 6.53 -16.04 -16.92
C GLY A 516 6.90 -14.90 -17.88
N LEU A 517 5.94 -14.39 -18.65
CA LEU A 517 6.15 -13.16 -19.41
C LEU A 517 6.25 -11.97 -18.43
N GLU A 518 7.27 -11.15 -18.61
CA GLU A 518 7.41 -9.91 -17.83
C GLU A 518 6.32 -8.90 -18.22
N LEU A 519 5.44 -8.60 -17.27
CA LEU A 519 4.42 -7.58 -17.43
C LEU A 519 4.94 -6.22 -16.91
N PRO A 520 4.54 -5.11 -17.52
CA PRO A 520 4.94 -3.79 -17.03
C PRO A 520 4.27 -3.49 -15.69
N MET A 521 5.09 -3.40 -14.65
CA MET A 521 4.65 -3.16 -13.26
C MET A 521 5.37 -1.97 -12.64
N THR A 522 4.73 -1.35 -11.68
CA THR A 522 5.39 -0.41 -10.77
C THR A 522 6.31 -1.15 -9.81
N ALA A 523 7.19 -0.44 -9.12
CA ALA A 523 8.03 -1.02 -8.06
C ALA A 523 7.19 -1.68 -6.93
N SER A 524 5.93 -1.28 -6.75
CA SER A 524 4.98 -1.89 -5.81
C SER A 524 4.21 -3.10 -6.36
N GLY A 525 4.54 -3.58 -7.55
CA GLY A 525 3.90 -4.75 -8.17
C GLY A 525 2.55 -4.46 -8.84
N LYS A 526 2.16 -3.19 -9.03
CA LYS A 526 0.92 -2.82 -9.73
C LYS A 526 1.12 -2.82 -11.24
N ILE A 527 0.19 -3.43 -11.98
CA ILE A 527 0.18 -3.39 -13.45
C ILE A 527 0.05 -1.95 -13.95
N ILE A 528 0.90 -1.57 -14.89
CA ILE A 528 0.84 -0.27 -15.58
C ILE A 528 0.02 -0.44 -16.86
N LYS A 529 -1.31 -0.35 -16.76
CA LYS A 529 -2.26 -0.56 -17.87
C LYS A 529 -1.95 0.27 -19.13
N PRO A 530 -1.56 1.55 -19.05
CA PRO A 530 -1.12 2.29 -20.23
C PRO A 530 0.05 1.62 -20.97
N LYS A 531 1.03 1.07 -20.26
CA LYS A 531 2.15 0.33 -20.88
C LYS A 531 1.71 -1.03 -21.42
N VAL A 532 0.76 -1.71 -20.76
CA VAL A 532 0.16 -2.95 -21.30
C VAL A 532 -0.48 -2.64 -22.65
N ARG A 533 -1.27 -1.58 -22.76
CA ARG A 533 -1.88 -1.14 -24.02
C ARG A 533 -0.82 -0.83 -25.08
N GLU A 534 0.23 -0.09 -24.74
CA GLU A 534 1.31 0.28 -25.64
C GLU A 534 2.11 -0.93 -26.15
N ILE A 535 2.43 -1.88 -25.29
CA ILE A 535 3.28 -3.04 -25.61
C ILE A 535 2.49 -4.13 -26.35
N PHE A 536 1.29 -4.46 -25.88
CA PHE A 536 0.55 -5.64 -26.31
C PHE A 536 -0.57 -5.36 -27.31
N PHE A 537 -1.02 -4.10 -27.41
CA PHE A 537 -2.16 -3.69 -28.23
C PHE A 537 -1.89 -2.43 -29.06
N ASN A 538 -0.61 -2.12 -29.35
CA ASN A 538 -0.30 -1.08 -30.31
C ASN A 538 -0.74 -1.51 -31.72
N ARG A 539 -0.77 -0.57 -32.66
CA ARG A 539 -1.27 -0.79 -34.01
C ARG A 539 -0.59 -1.98 -34.74
N GLY A 540 0.73 -2.13 -34.55
CA GLY A 540 1.47 -3.26 -35.16
C GLY A 540 1.14 -4.60 -34.53
N GLU A 541 0.85 -4.65 -33.24
CA GLU A 541 0.42 -5.86 -32.54
C GLU A 541 -1.01 -6.24 -32.88
N LEU A 542 -1.93 -5.26 -33.03
CA LEU A 542 -3.32 -5.51 -33.44
C LEU A 542 -3.42 -6.14 -34.84
N ASP A 543 -2.49 -5.81 -35.74
CA ASP A 543 -2.40 -6.39 -37.09
C ASP A 543 -1.65 -7.73 -37.11
N SER A 544 -1.13 -8.20 -35.98
CA SER A 544 -0.36 -9.45 -35.89
C SER A 544 -1.24 -10.67 -35.62
N SER A 545 -0.77 -11.86 -36.00
CA SER A 545 -1.43 -13.14 -35.68
C SER A 545 -1.47 -13.46 -34.18
N ARG A 546 -0.77 -12.70 -33.34
CA ARG A 546 -0.74 -12.86 -31.90
C ARG A 546 -1.95 -12.27 -31.21
N VAL A 547 -2.68 -11.38 -31.86
CA VAL A 547 -3.87 -10.73 -31.36
C VAL A 547 -5.09 -11.18 -32.15
N GLN A 548 -6.08 -11.68 -31.45
CA GLN A 548 -7.36 -12.07 -32.01
C GLN A 548 -8.34 -10.90 -31.90
N THR A 549 -9.04 -10.60 -33.00
CA THR A 549 -9.99 -9.49 -33.07
C THR A 549 -11.36 -9.99 -33.49
N HIS A 550 -12.39 -9.58 -32.76
CA HIS A 550 -13.78 -9.85 -33.13
C HIS A 550 -14.26 -8.83 -34.15
N ASP A 551 -14.89 -9.32 -35.23
CA ASP A 551 -15.53 -8.46 -36.24
C ASP A 551 -16.82 -7.90 -35.66
N LEU A 552 -16.88 -6.59 -35.43
CA LEU A 552 -18.02 -5.90 -34.85
C LEU A 552 -19.27 -5.88 -35.75
N SER A 553 -19.12 -6.19 -37.05
CA SER A 553 -20.25 -6.33 -37.98
C SER A 553 -20.96 -7.68 -37.90
N VAL A 554 -20.33 -8.68 -37.26
CA VAL A 554 -20.87 -10.02 -37.12
C VAL A 554 -21.69 -10.13 -35.83
N ARG A 555 -22.98 -10.45 -35.96
CA ARG A 555 -23.84 -10.80 -34.84
C ARG A 555 -23.55 -12.24 -34.42
N GLU A 556 -23.17 -12.42 -33.15
CA GLU A 556 -22.97 -13.75 -32.57
C GLU A 556 -24.33 -14.31 -32.09
N SER A 557 -24.98 -15.13 -32.89
CA SER A 557 -26.22 -15.82 -32.55
C SER A 557 -26.08 -16.78 -31.37
N ASP A 558 -24.84 -17.20 -31.07
CA ASP A 558 -24.54 -18.28 -30.13
C ASP A 558 -24.25 -17.82 -28.69
N ILE A 559 -24.29 -16.51 -28.38
CA ILE A 559 -24.05 -15.99 -27.03
C ILE A 559 -25.31 -15.88 -26.16
N GLY A 560 -26.33 -16.69 -26.50
CA GLY A 560 -27.58 -16.82 -25.76
C GLY A 560 -28.65 -15.83 -26.21
N ASN A 561 -29.93 -16.09 -25.84
CA ASN A 561 -31.09 -15.23 -26.10
C ASN A 561 -30.98 -13.90 -25.35
N ARG A 562 -30.02 -13.05 -25.70
CA ARG A 562 -29.91 -11.73 -25.11
C ARG A 562 -30.63 -10.69 -25.96
N PRO A 563 -31.39 -9.77 -25.34
CA PRO A 563 -32.16 -8.78 -26.07
C PRO A 563 -31.31 -7.68 -26.72
N PHE A 564 -29.97 -7.72 -26.55
CA PHE A 564 -29.06 -6.69 -27.03
C PHE A 564 -27.96 -7.29 -27.89
N ASP A 565 -27.59 -6.59 -28.95
CA ASP A 565 -26.40 -6.87 -29.75
C ASP A 565 -25.12 -6.42 -29.02
N TRP A 566 -23.98 -6.54 -29.69
CA TRP A 566 -22.67 -6.16 -29.15
C TRP A 566 -22.57 -4.69 -28.71
N ALA A 567 -23.38 -3.79 -29.28
CA ALA A 567 -23.43 -2.38 -28.92
C ALA A 567 -24.45 -2.08 -27.79
N GLY A 568 -25.13 -3.11 -27.28
CA GLY A 568 -26.18 -2.95 -26.26
C GLY A 568 -27.52 -2.44 -26.82
N ILE A 569 -27.70 -2.41 -28.14
CA ILE A 569 -28.93 -2.05 -28.82
C ILE A 569 -29.86 -3.26 -28.78
N GLN A 570 -31.13 -3.04 -28.46
CA GLN A 570 -32.11 -4.13 -28.43
C GLN A 570 -32.18 -4.80 -29.81
N ALA A 571 -32.01 -6.12 -29.83
CA ALA A 571 -32.15 -6.89 -31.06
C ALA A 571 -33.60 -6.79 -31.55
N SER A 572 -33.81 -6.30 -32.77
CA SER A 572 -35.09 -6.20 -33.46
C SER A 572 -35.64 -7.56 -33.85
#